data_84a63dcc5352fa9d4c7d9ac9e1df8f07
#
_entry.id   84a63dcc5352fa9d4c7d9ac9e1df8f07
#
_cell.length_a   1.000
_cell.length_b   1.000
_cell.length_c   1.000
_cell.angle_alpha   90.00
_cell.angle_beta   90.00
_cell.angle_gamma   90.00
#
_symmetry.space_group_name_H-M   'P 1'
#
loop_
_entity.id
_entity.type
_entity.pdbx_description
1 polymer ?
#
loop_
_entity_poly.entity_id
_entity_poly.type
_entity_poly.pdbx_seq_one_letter_code
_entity_poly.pdbx_strand_id
1 'polypeptide(L)'
;PVMWRDIFIANQGATLDVLDRFSNDLAVLRNAVAAGDSQTMLGVFTRARAAREHFSKVLSGQSYLNVMNTNNVIFKAGSGQSLSGSIRVAGDKSISHRSIMLGALAEGVTEVEGFLEGEDSLATLQAFRDMGVVIEGPHNGRVKIHGVGLNGLQQPPGPIYLGNSGTGMRLFAGLLSGQSFDTELTGDESLSKRPMERVAGPLRLMGAMIETAEGGRPPMKIKGAQRLKGMHYDMPMASAQVKSCLLLAGMYADGETSVTEPAPTRDHTERMLNGFGYKVERDGATAKLTGGGSMQGGKIDVPADISSAAFFMVAASITPGSDLTLEHVGLNPTRIGVVNILRAMGGDITISNQKTVGGEPVGDIRIKHAQLKGIQIPEDQVPLAIDEFPVLFI
;
A
#
# COMPACT_ATOMS: atom_id res chain seq x y z
N PRO A 1 -40.04 19.28 4.14
CA PRO A 1 -39.61 19.66 5.50
C PRO A 1 -39.83 18.54 6.53
N VAL A 2 -41.06 17.93 6.53
CA VAL A 2 -41.42 16.90 7.52
C VAL A 2 -40.55 15.66 7.42
N MET A 3 -40.31 15.14 6.22
CA MET A 3 -39.45 13.96 5.97
C MET A 3 -38.02 14.13 6.55
N TRP A 4 -37.40 15.28 6.34
CA TRP A 4 -36.06 15.53 6.86
C TRP A 4 -36.06 15.61 8.40
N ARG A 5 -37.06 16.27 9.00
CA ARG A 5 -37.21 16.27 10.45
C ARG A 5 -37.27 14.85 11.00
N ASP A 6 -38.10 14.00 10.40
CA ASP A 6 -38.30 12.62 10.89
C ASP A 6 -37.07 11.75 10.71
N ILE A 7 -36.30 11.95 9.62
CA ILE A 7 -35.00 11.31 9.40
C ILE A 7 -33.99 11.76 10.47
N PHE A 8 -33.90 13.06 10.76
CA PHE A 8 -32.99 13.58 11.78
C PHE A 8 -33.35 13.09 13.19
N ILE A 9 -34.65 13.00 13.51
CA ILE A 9 -35.09 12.48 14.80
C ILE A 9 -34.82 10.99 14.93
N ALA A 10 -35.07 10.19 13.88
CA ALA A 10 -34.80 8.75 13.86
C ALA A 10 -33.32 8.43 13.96
N ASN A 11 -32.42 9.31 13.52
CA ASN A 11 -30.97 9.15 13.54
C ASN A 11 -30.29 10.17 14.47
N GLN A 12 -30.93 10.56 15.55
CA GLN A 12 -30.50 11.68 16.42
C GLN A 12 -29.03 11.54 16.88
N GLY A 13 -28.62 10.36 17.37
CA GLY A 13 -27.24 10.13 17.84
C GLY A 13 -26.22 10.33 16.70
N ALA A 14 -26.40 9.65 15.58
CA ALA A 14 -25.51 9.80 14.43
C ALA A 14 -25.49 11.23 13.86
N THR A 15 -26.64 11.91 13.92
CA THR A 15 -26.74 13.31 13.46
C THR A 15 -25.98 14.25 14.37
N LEU A 16 -26.06 14.10 15.68
CA LEU A 16 -25.32 14.90 16.65
C LEU A 16 -23.83 14.66 16.51
N ASP A 17 -23.37 13.41 16.36
CA ASP A 17 -21.97 13.08 16.12
C ASP A 17 -21.39 13.79 14.89
N VAL A 18 -22.15 13.82 13.79
CA VAL A 18 -21.75 14.53 12.57
C VAL A 18 -21.71 16.06 12.80
N LEU A 19 -22.67 16.63 13.48
CA LEU A 19 -22.71 18.06 13.80
C LEU A 19 -21.58 18.48 14.72
N ASP A 20 -21.25 17.66 15.70
CA ASP A 20 -20.12 17.90 16.63
C ASP A 20 -18.78 17.89 15.89
N ARG A 21 -18.57 16.90 15.01
CA ARG A 21 -17.37 16.86 14.15
C ARG A 21 -17.28 18.09 13.25
N PHE A 22 -18.37 18.46 12.60
CA PHE A 22 -18.40 19.64 11.76
C PHE A 22 -18.12 20.92 12.53
N SER A 23 -18.64 21.04 13.75
CA SER A 23 -18.39 22.17 14.64
C SER A 23 -16.93 22.24 15.07
N ASN A 24 -16.31 21.09 15.34
CA ASN A 24 -14.88 21.00 15.66
C ASN A 24 -14.00 21.38 14.46
N ASP A 25 -14.31 20.91 13.26
CA ASP A 25 -13.58 21.29 12.05
C ASP A 25 -13.69 22.79 11.75
N LEU A 26 -14.87 23.39 11.98
CA LEU A 26 -15.04 24.86 11.88
C LEU A 26 -14.21 25.60 12.90
N ALA A 27 -14.11 25.09 14.13
CA ALA A 27 -13.28 25.71 15.17
C ALA A 27 -11.79 25.65 14.80
N VAL A 28 -11.32 24.50 14.29
CA VAL A 28 -9.95 24.34 13.77
C VAL A 28 -9.66 25.34 12.64
N LEU A 29 -10.56 25.42 11.66
CA LEU A 29 -10.42 26.36 10.54
C LEU A 29 -10.39 27.82 11.02
N ARG A 30 -11.29 28.20 11.93
CA ARG A 30 -11.33 29.54 12.50
C ARG A 30 -10.02 29.92 13.20
N ASN A 31 -9.47 28.99 13.98
CA ASN A 31 -8.22 29.23 14.70
C ASN A 31 -7.04 29.29 13.71
N ALA A 32 -6.99 28.47 12.69
CA ALA A 32 -5.99 28.53 11.64
C ALA A 32 -6.03 29.85 10.86
N VAL A 33 -7.23 30.35 10.53
CA VAL A 33 -7.41 31.65 9.89
C VAL A 33 -6.92 32.78 10.81
N ALA A 34 -7.26 32.73 12.10
CA ALA A 34 -6.84 33.74 13.07
C ALA A 34 -5.32 33.75 13.29
N ALA A 35 -4.67 32.61 13.19
CA ALA A 35 -3.22 32.42 13.32
C ALA A 35 -2.43 32.65 12.02
N GLY A 36 -3.11 32.77 10.86
CA GLY A 36 -2.47 32.78 9.53
C GLY A 36 -1.83 31.46 9.15
N ASP A 37 -2.25 30.33 9.76
CA ASP A 37 -1.72 29.00 9.53
C ASP A 37 -2.27 28.41 8.21
N SER A 38 -1.54 28.67 7.13
CA SER A 38 -1.90 28.22 5.79
C SER A 38 -1.89 26.71 5.63
N GLN A 39 -1.05 26.00 6.38
CA GLN A 39 -0.94 24.53 6.33
C GLN A 39 -2.21 23.86 6.89
N THR A 40 -2.65 24.28 8.07
CA THR A 40 -3.87 23.77 8.70
C THR A 40 -5.11 24.14 7.87
N MET A 41 -5.18 25.35 7.32
CA MET A 41 -6.26 25.76 6.40
C MET A 41 -6.32 24.84 5.17
N LEU A 42 -5.18 24.60 4.53
CA LEU A 42 -5.10 23.73 3.36
C LEU A 42 -5.53 22.29 3.70
N GLY A 43 -5.14 21.79 4.86
CA GLY A 43 -5.56 20.47 5.37
C GLY A 43 -7.08 20.36 5.52
N VAL A 44 -7.72 21.36 6.15
CA VAL A 44 -9.19 21.39 6.31
C VAL A 44 -9.90 21.42 4.95
N PHE A 45 -9.45 22.28 4.02
CA PHE A 45 -10.05 22.37 2.68
C PHE A 45 -9.85 21.09 1.86
N THR A 46 -8.71 20.42 1.99
CA THR A 46 -8.43 19.16 1.30
C THR A 46 -9.38 18.06 1.79
N ARG A 47 -9.59 17.93 3.11
CA ARG A 47 -10.58 16.99 3.68
C ARG A 47 -12.00 17.30 3.21
N ALA A 48 -12.42 18.56 3.28
CA ALA A 48 -13.75 18.98 2.86
C ALA A 48 -14.00 18.67 1.36
N ARG A 49 -12.98 18.90 0.51
CA ARG A 49 -13.04 18.57 -0.91
C ARG A 49 -13.17 17.07 -1.14
N ALA A 50 -12.35 16.25 -0.47
CA ALA A 50 -12.38 14.80 -0.58
C ALA A 50 -13.74 14.23 -0.14
N ALA A 51 -14.29 14.71 0.99
CA ALA A 51 -15.61 14.32 1.47
C ALA A 51 -16.72 14.69 0.45
N ARG A 52 -16.64 15.88 -0.14
CA ARG A 52 -17.59 16.31 -1.19
C ARG A 52 -17.49 15.45 -2.45
N GLU A 53 -16.29 15.14 -2.91
CA GLU A 53 -16.08 14.31 -4.10
C GLU A 53 -16.61 12.89 -3.86
N HIS A 54 -16.33 12.31 -2.68
CA HIS A 54 -16.88 11.03 -2.27
C HIS A 54 -18.42 11.05 -2.24
N PHE A 55 -19.00 12.05 -1.59
CA PHE A 55 -20.46 12.21 -1.49
C PHE A 55 -21.11 12.41 -2.87
N SER A 56 -20.49 13.20 -3.75
CA SER A 56 -20.97 13.39 -5.12
C SER A 56 -20.96 12.08 -5.92
N LYS A 57 -19.93 11.24 -5.75
CA LYS A 57 -19.85 9.90 -6.36
C LYS A 57 -20.95 8.97 -5.83
N VAL A 58 -21.20 9.00 -4.52
CA VAL A 58 -22.28 8.23 -3.89
C VAL A 58 -23.66 8.68 -4.40
N LEU A 59 -23.91 9.99 -4.48
CA LEU A 59 -25.19 10.54 -4.95
C LEU A 59 -25.42 10.36 -6.45
N SER A 60 -24.38 10.40 -7.26
CA SER A 60 -24.50 10.22 -8.71
C SER A 60 -24.77 8.77 -9.14
N GLY A 61 -24.86 7.84 -8.18
CA GLY A 61 -24.99 6.42 -8.48
C GLY A 61 -23.75 5.81 -9.15
N GLN A 62 -22.67 6.59 -9.29
CA GLN A 62 -21.36 6.11 -9.78
C GLN A 62 -20.57 5.36 -8.70
N SER A 63 -21.13 5.18 -7.50
CA SER A 63 -20.59 4.28 -6.52
C SER A 63 -20.81 2.84 -6.99
N TYR A 64 -19.79 2.26 -7.60
CA TYR A 64 -19.57 0.80 -7.74
C TYR A 64 -20.63 -0.07 -8.43
N LEU A 65 -21.78 0.46 -8.89
CA LEU A 65 -22.76 -0.27 -9.69
C LEU A 65 -22.38 -0.38 -11.17
N ASN A 66 -21.35 0.32 -11.64
CA ASN A 66 -20.87 0.18 -13.02
C ASN A 66 -19.97 -1.05 -13.27
N VAL A 67 -19.73 -1.89 -12.27
CA VAL A 67 -18.99 -3.15 -12.46
C VAL A 67 -19.91 -4.28 -12.97
N MET A 68 -21.23 -4.06 -12.99
CA MET A 68 -22.20 -5.03 -13.55
C MET A 68 -22.67 -4.67 -14.98
N ASN A 69 -22.07 -3.71 -15.63
CA ASN A 69 -22.18 -3.66 -17.09
C ASN A 69 -21.27 -4.75 -17.65
N THR A 70 -21.83 -5.91 -17.89
CA THR A 70 -21.23 -6.99 -18.70
C THR A 70 -21.10 -6.50 -20.16
N ASN A 71 -20.33 -5.43 -20.37
CA ASN A 71 -19.78 -5.16 -21.68
C ASN A 71 -18.76 -6.27 -21.90
N ASN A 72 -19.13 -7.25 -22.70
CA ASN A 72 -18.19 -8.28 -23.14
C ASN A 72 -16.98 -7.57 -23.74
N VAL A 73 -15.87 -7.57 -23.00
CA VAL A 73 -14.61 -7.05 -23.48
C VAL A 73 -14.02 -8.13 -24.39
N ILE A 74 -13.95 -7.83 -25.68
CA ILE A 74 -13.37 -8.76 -26.66
C ILE A 74 -11.90 -8.37 -26.84
N PHE A 75 -11.00 -9.25 -26.40
CA PHE A 75 -9.59 -9.16 -26.73
C PHE A 75 -9.35 -9.83 -28.09
N LYS A 76 -8.79 -9.08 -29.05
CA LYS A 76 -8.33 -9.65 -30.31
C LYS A 76 -6.81 -9.69 -30.27
N ALA A 77 -6.25 -10.90 -30.25
CA ALA A 77 -4.81 -11.13 -30.36
C ALA A 77 -4.48 -11.55 -31.79
N GLY A 78 -3.48 -10.91 -32.39
CA GLY A 78 -2.86 -11.35 -33.64
C GLY A 78 -1.48 -11.95 -33.38
N SER A 79 -0.86 -12.56 -34.39
CA SER A 79 0.53 -13.03 -34.29
C SER A 79 1.46 -11.85 -33.99
N GLY A 80 2.22 -11.95 -32.90
CA GLY A 80 3.19 -10.95 -32.50
C GLY A 80 4.44 -10.95 -33.38
N GLN A 81 5.11 -9.80 -33.41
CA GLN A 81 6.46 -9.66 -33.97
C GLN A 81 7.49 -9.62 -32.84
N SER A 82 8.78 -9.59 -33.18
CA SER A 82 9.86 -9.42 -32.19
C SER A 82 9.65 -8.18 -31.35
N LEU A 83 9.94 -8.27 -30.06
CA LEU A 83 9.93 -7.14 -29.13
C LEU A 83 11.31 -6.49 -29.11
N SER A 84 11.38 -5.17 -29.30
CA SER A 84 12.65 -4.44 -29.33
C SER A 84 12.51 -3.05 -28.72
N GLY A 85 13.62 -2.46 -28.32
CA GLY A 85 13.67 -1.12 -27.73
C GLY A 85 13.70 -1.14 -26.21
N SER A 86 13.27 -0.03 -25.60
CA SER A 86 13.24 0.17 -24.16
C SER A 86 11.85 0.57 -23.69
N ILE A 87 11.40 -0.01 -22.59
CA ILE A 87 10.15 0.36 -21.94
C ILE A 87 10.32 0.41 -20.42
N ARG A 88 9.60 1.30 -19.76
CA ARG A 88 9.39 1.28 -18.31
C ARG A 88 7.94 0.84 -18.05
N VAL A 89 7.76 -0.29 -17.40
CA VAL A 89 6.42 -0.77 -17.01
C VAL A 89 5.91 0.01 -15.80
N ALA A 90 4.63 -0.21 -15.44
CA ALA A 90 4.00 0.46 -14.30
C ALA A 90 4.79 0.28 -13.01
N GLY A 91 4.70 1.27 -12.12
CA GLY A 91 5.37 1.25 -10.82
C GLY A 91 4.94 0.11 -9.90
N ASP A 92 5.84 -0.33 -9.04
CA ASP A 92 5.58 -1.40 -8.06
C ASP A 92 4.45 -1.01 -7.11
N LYS A 93 3.41 -1.87 -7.05
CA LYS A 93 2.23 -1.64 -6.21
C LYS A 93 2.57 -1.58 -4.72
N SER A 94 3.40 -2.50 -4.25
CA SER A 94 3.77 -2.62 -2.84
C SER A 94 4.56 -1.40 -2.35
N ILE A 95 5.46 -0.89 -3.20
CA ILE A 95 6.25 0.30 -2.93
C ILE A 95 5.38 1.55 -3.04
N SER A 96 4.46 1.62 -4.01
CA SER A 96 3.50 2.73 -4.15
C SER A 96 2.63 2.89 -2.90
N HIS A 97 2.05 1.82 -2.35
CA HIS A 97 1.32 1.90 -1.08
C HIS A 97 2.18 2.49 0.04
N ARG A 98 3.40 1.98 0.19
CA ARG A 98 4.31 2.38 1.27
C ARG A 98 4.83 3.79 1.10
N SER A 99 5.05 4.25 -0.14
CA SER A 99 5.48 5.63 -0.40
C SER A 99 4.45 6.65 0.12
N ILE A 100 3.15 6.35 -0.04
CA ILE A 100 2.08 7.16 0.53
C ILE A 100 2.05 7.03 2.06
N MET A 101 2.04 5.79 2.58
CA MET A 101 1.93 5.53 4.02
C MET A 101 3.08 6.16 4.82
N LEU A 102 4.31 5.87 4.41
CA LEU A 102 5.49 6.35 5.13
C LEU A 102 5.72 7.84 4.87
N GLY A 103 5.48 8.33 3.65
CA GLY A 103 5.54 9.75 3.34
C GLY A 103 4.54 10.59 4.13
N ALA A 104 3.34 10.07 4.37
CA ALA A 104 2.32 10.72 5.20
C ALA A 104 2.73 10.80 6.69
N LEU A 105 3.42 9.78 7.19
CA LEU A 105 3.90 9.69 8.58
C LEU A 105 5.29 10.30 8.80
N ALA A 106 5.98 10.69 7.74
CA ALA A 106 7.28 11.36 7.84
C ALA A 106 7.11 12.83 8.24
N GLU A 107 8.18 13.44 8.71
CA GLU A 107 8.28 14.88 8.87
C GLU A 107 8.78 15.51 7.57
N GLY A 108 8.22 16.67 7.19
CA GLY A 108 8.58 17.38 5.97
C GLY A 108 7.85 16.86 4.71
N VAL A 109 8.49 16.97 3.57
CA VAL A 109 7.89 16.70 2.26
C VAL A 109 8.49 15.46 1.65
N THR A 110 7.63 14.57 1.15
CA THR A 110 8.04 13.42 0.33
C THR A 110 7.58 13.63 -1.11
N GLU A 111 8.52 13.59 -2.05
CA GLU A 111 8.27 13.63 -3.49
C GLU A 111 8.40 12.22 -4.06
N VAL A 112 7.33 11.75 -4.70
CA VAL A 112 7.26 10.40 -5.26
C VAL A 112 7.16 10.50 -6.79
N GLU A 113 8.02 9.78 -7.50
CA GLU A 113 7.94 9.57 -8.95
C GLU A 113 7.68 8.09 -9.23
N GLY A 114 7.08 7.77 -10.39
CA GLY A 114 6.77 6.40 -10.76
C GLY A 114 5.63 5.74 -9.97
N PHE A 115 4.85 6.52 -9.22
CA PHE A 115 3.70 6.02 -8.44
C PHE A 115 2.71 5.27 -9.32
N LEU A 116 2.27 4.10 -8.87
CA LEU A 116 1.22 3.34 -9.55
C LEU A 116 -0.15 3.99 -9.32
N GLU A 117 -0.73 4.56 -10.37
CA GLU A 117 -2.09 5.13 -10.35
C GLU A 117 -3.18 4.05 -10.49
N GLY A 118 -3.02 2.93 -9.80
CA GLY A 118 -4.01 1.85 -9.73
C GLY A 118 -5.00 2.06 -8.58
N GLU A 119 -6.19 1.48 -8.68
CA GLU A 119 -7.28 1.65 -7.71
C GLU A 119 -6.86 1.37 -6.27
N ASP A 120 -6.09 0.32 -6.03
CA ASP A 120 -5.58 -0.05 -4.70
C ASP A 120 -4.72 1.07 -4.09
N SER A 121 -3.79 1.61 -4.88
CA SER A 121 -2.86 2.67 -4.44
C SER A 121 -3.57 4.00 -4.28
N LEU A 122 -4.53 4.30 -5.15
CA LEU A 122 -5.38 5.49 -5.06
C LEU A 122 -6.29 5.46 -3.84
N ALA A 123 -6.83 4.28 -3.47
CA ALA A 123 -7.60 4.12 -2.24
C ALA A 123 -6.74 4.40 -0.99
N THR A 124 -5.48 3.96 -0.99
CA THR A 124 -4.52 4.29 0.08
C THR A 124 -4.25 5.79 0.16
N LEU A 125 -4.01 6.43 -0.99
CA LEU A 125 -3.78 7.87 -1.06
C LEU A 125 -4.99 8.65 -0.54
N GLN A 126 -6.20 8.26 -0.94
CA GLN A 126 -7.43 8.90 -0.49
C GLN A 126 -7.63 8.74 1.02
N ALA A 127 -7.35 7.56 1.58
CA ALA A 127 -7.43 7.33 3.03
C ALA A 127 -6.57 8.32 3.83
N PHE A 128 -5.34 8.62 3.38
CA PHE A 128 -4.49 9.60 4.04
C PHE A 128 -4.99 11.04 3.86
N ARG A 129 -5.59 11.38 2.72
CA ARG A 129 -6.27 12.67 2.56
C ARG A 129 -7.44 12.81 3.53
N ASP A 130 -8.23 11.77 3.70
CA ASP A 130 -9.36 11.74 4.66
C ASP A 130 -8.87 11.87 6.11
N MET A 131 -7.63 11.45 6.39
CA MET A 131 -6.96 11.63 7.67
C MET A 131 -6.15 12.94 7.78
N GLY A 132 -6.36 13.89 6.87
CA GLY A 132 -5.83 15.25 6.97
C GLY A 132 -4.46 15.49 6.35
N VAL A 133 -3.89 14.50 5.67
CA VAL A 133 -2.61 14.66 4.99
C VAL A 133 -2.81 15.41 3.68
N VAL A 134 -2.04 16.48 3.46
CA VAL A 134 -2.03 17.19 2.18
C VAL A 134 -1.21 16.38 1.17
N ILE A 135 -1.87 15.91 0.11
CA ILE A 135 -1.24 15.15 -0.96
C ILE A 135 -1.61 15.77 -2.30
N GLU A 136 -0.60 16.30 -3.00
CA GLU A 136 -0.72 16.85 -4.35
C GLU A 136 -0.52 15.72 -5.38
N GLY A 137 -1.30 15.73 -6.44
CA GLY A 137 -1.29 14.66 -7.46
C GLY A 137 -2.30 13.55 -7.15
N PRO A 138 -2.18 12.33 -7.75
CA PRO A 138 -1.12 12.01 -8.71
C PRO A 138 -1.29 12.70 -10.06
N HIS A 139 -0.16 12.95 -10.72
CA HIS A 139 -0.10 13.44 -12.09
C HIS A 139 1.04 12.75 -12.84
N ASN A 140 0.73 11.85 -13.74
CA ASN A 140 1.70 11.05 -14.47
C ASN A 140 2.72 10.36 -13.55
N GLY A 141 2.21 9.68 -12.52
CA GLY A 141 3.01 8.97 -11.53
C GLY A 141 3.76 9.86 -10.54
N ARG A 142 3.48 11.18 -10.49
CA ARG A 142 4.10 12.11 -9.53
C ARG A 142 3.13 12.45 -8.42
N VAL A 143 3.59 12.30 -7.19
CA VAL A 143 2.85 12.62 -5.96
C VAL A 143 3.76 13.41 -5.04
N LYS A 144 3.22 14.46 -4.41
CA LYS A 144 3.91 15.21 -3.36
C LYS A 144 3.10 15.13 -2.07
N ILE A 145 3.74 14.69 -1.01
CA ILE A 145 3.10 14.38 0.27
C ILE A 145 3.69 15.31 1.32
N HIS A 146 2.85 16.09 1.97
CA HIS A 146 3.22 16.89 3.13
C HIS A 146 2.97 16.05 4.37
N GLY A 147 4.02 15.42 4.85
CA GLY A 147 3.95 14.49 5.98
C GLY A 147 3.61 15.22 7.28
N VAL A 148 2.88 14.52 8.14
CA VAL A 148 2.34 15.07 9.40
C VAL A 148 3.00 14.47 10.64
N GLY A 149 4.02 13.62 10.46
CA GLY A 149 4.65 12.86 11.54
C GLY A 149 3.77 11.70 12.02
N LEU A 150 4.31 10.87 12.91
CA LEU A 150 3.64 9.65 13.39
C LEU A 150 2.30 9.93 14.08
N ASN A 151 2.16 11.06 14.76
CA ASN A 151 1.00 11.42 15.59
C ASN A 151 0.14 12.53 14.97
N GLY A 152 0.39 12.95 13.74
CA GLY A 152 -0.29 14.08 13.12
C GLY A 152 -1.54 13.71 12.31
N LEU A 153 -1.85 12.43 12.16
CA LEU A 153 -3.09 12.00 11.50
C LEU A 153 -4.31 12.44 12.30
N GLN A 154 -5.39 12.71 11.58
CA GLN A 154 -6.67 13.12 12.15
C GLN A 154 -7.73 12.06 11.90
N GLN A 155 -8.75 12.04 12.76
CA GLN A 155 -9.87 11.11 12.59
C GLN A 155 -10.53 11.32 11.22
N PRO A 156 -10.69 10.27 10.41
CA PRO A 156 -11.38 10.38 9.13
C PRO A 156 -12.87 10.71 9.33
N PRO A 157 -13.53 11.34 8.35
CA PRO A 157 -14.95 11.73 8.46
C PRO A 157 -15.93 10.54 8.50
N GLY A 158 -15.46 9.35 8.20
CA GLY A 158 -16.25 8.11 8.18
C GLY A 158 -15.38 6.89 8.00
N PRO A 159 -15.97 5.72 7.72
CA PRO A 159 -15.23 4.51 7.42
C PRO A 159 -14.25 4.71 6.26
N ILE A 160 -13.05 4.18 6.41
CA ILE A 160 -12.04 4.20 5.36
C ILE A 160 -12.35 3.06 4.38
N TYR A 161 -12.68 3.44 3.15
CA TYR A 161 -12.95 2.47 2.08
C TYR A 161 -11.68 2.17 1.27
N LEU A 162 -11.29 0.91 1.22
CA LEU A 162 -10.03 0.46 0.62
C LEU A 162 -10.21 -0.34 -0.68
N GLY A 163 -11.41 -0.30 -1.28
CA GLY A 163 -11.70 -1.04 -2.52
C GLY A 163 -11.40 -2.52 -2.38
N ASN A 164 -10.59 -3.07 -3.28
CA ASN A 164 -10.13 -4.47 -3.25
C ASN A 164 -8.76 -4.64 -2.59
N SER A 165 -8.20 -3.59 -1.98
CA SER A 165 -6.82 -3.59 -1.48
C SER A 165 -6.65 -4.38 -0.18
N GLY A 166 -6.39 -5.68 -0.28
CA GLY A 166 -6.03 -6.50 0.88
C GLY A 166 -4.69 -6.09 1.51
N THR A 167 -3.77 -5.55 0.71
CA THR A 167 -2.51 -4.99 1.22
C THR A 167 -2.79 -3.73 2.03
N GLY A 168 -3.53 -2.78 1.45
CA GLY A 168 -3.92 -1.56 2.15
C GLY A 168 -4.57 -1.86 3.50
N MET A 169 -5.62 -2.69 3.52
CA MET A 169 -6.35 -3.00 4.75
C MET A 169 -5.47 -3.58 5.85
N ARG A 170 -4.58 -4.52 5.52
CA ARG A 170 -3.71 -5.15 6.53
C ARG A 170 -2.63 -4.20 7.06
N LEU A 171 -2.05 -3.37 6.21
CA LEU A 171 -1.05 -2.39 6.64
C LEU A 171 -1.71 -1.27 7.45
N PHE A 172 -2.88 -0.78 7.03
CA PHE A 172 -3.66 0.19 7.79
C PHE A 172 -4.06 -0.33 9.16
N ALA A 173 -4.43 -1.62 9.28
CA ALA A 173 -4.75 -2.21 10.58
C ALA A 173 -3.61 -2.03 11.58
N GLY A 174 -2.35 -2.26 11.17
CA GLY A 174 -1.18 -2.02 12.00
C GLY A 174 -0.98 -0.56 12.34
N LEU A 175 -0.95 0.29 11.33
CA LEU A 175 -0.70 1.72 11.47
C LEU A 175 -1.76 2.41 12.34
N LEU A 176 -3.05 2.10 12.11
CA LEU A 176 -4.17 2.76 12.79
C LEU A 176 -4.37 2.25 14.22
N SER A 177 -3.86 1.06 14.56
CA SER A 177 -3.85 0.58 15.94
C SER A 177 -3.03 1.48 16.89
N GLY A 178 -2.10 2.25 16.36
CA GLY A 178 -1.28 3.21 17.13
C GLY A 178 -1.85 4.62 17.18
N GLN A 179 -2.99 4.90 16.54
CA GLN A 179 -3.55 6.27 16.49
C GLN A 179 -4.43 6.58 17.70
N SER A 180 -4.68 7.87 17.94
CA SER A 180 -5.46 8.37 19.08
C SER A 180 -6.98 8.35 18.86
N PHE A 181 -7.46 7.97 17.68
CA PHE A 181 -8.86 8.04 17.26
C PHE A 181 -9.38 6.70 16.75
N ASP A 182 -10.69 6.51 16.85
CA ASP A 182 -11.38 5.32 16.36
C ASP A 182 -11.47 5.34 14.83
N THR A 183 -11.33 4.16 14.21
CA THR A 183 -11.47 3.99 12.76
C THR A 183 -12.22 2.72 12.40
N GLU A 184 -12.86 2.73 11.23
CA GLU A 184 -13.44 1.54 10.63
C GLU A 184 -12.87 1.36 9.21
N LEU A 185 -12.37 0.16 8.92
CA LEU A 185 -11.84 -0.21 7.60
C LEU A 185 -12.86 -1.08 6.88
N THR A 186 -13.21 -0.65 5.65
CA THR A 186 -14.17 -1.33 4.77
C THR A 186 -13.58 -1.58 3.39
N GLY A 187 -14.24 -2.39 2.59
CA GLY A 187 -13.84 -2.66 1.22
C GLY A 187 -14.98 -3.17 0.37
N ASP A 188 -14.66 -3.55 -0.84
CA ASP A 188 -15.63 -4.13 -1.77
C ASP A 188 -16.08 -5.55 -1.34
N GLU A 189 -16.99 -6.14 -2.11
CA GLU A 189 -17.51 -7.48 -1.84
C GLU A 189 -16.40 -8.54 -1.79
N SER A 190 -15.39 -8.44 -2.64
CA SER A 190 -14.26 -9.39 -2.66
C SER A 190 -13.36 -9.22 -1.42
N LEU A 191 -13.02 -8.00 -1.06
CA LEU A 191 -12.20 -7.72 0.12
C LEU A 191 -12.95 -8.11 1.40
N SER A 192 -14.26 -7.89 1.46
CA SER A 192 -15.11 -8.24 2.60
C SER A 192 -15.20 -9.75 2.88
N LYS A 193 -14.80 -10.59 1.92
CA LYS A 193 -14.73 -12.06 2.09
C LYS A 193 -13.36 -12.55 2.58
N ARG A 194 -12.34 -11.68 2.58
CA ARG A 194 -10.96 -12.08 2.93
C ARG A 194 -10.76 -12.11 4.45
N PRO A 195 -10.05 -13.14 4.98
CA PRO A 195 -9.76 -13.22 6.39
C PRO A 195 -8.74 -12.14 6.82
N MET A 196 -9.06 -11.41 7.87
CA MET A 196 -8.21 -10.39 8.50
C MET A 196 -7.71 -10.82 9.88
N GLU A 197 -8.15 -11.95 10.40
CA GLU A 197 -7.76 -12.45 11.72
C GLU A 197 -6.24 -12.66 11.85
N ARG A 198 -5.57 -12.99 10.71
CA ARG A 198 -4.11 -13.12 10.66
C ARG A 198 -3.34 -11.85 11.06
N VAL A 199 -3.95 -10.68 10.97
CA VAL A 199 -3.39 -9.41 11.45
C VAL A 199 -4.08 -8.93 12.72
N ALA A 200 -5.39 -9.10 12.86
CA ALA A 200 -6.14 -8.67 14.03
C ALA A 200 -5.73 -9.44 15.30
N GLY A 201 -5.52 -10.74 15.18
CA GLY A 201 -5.07 -11.58 16.30
C GLY A 201 -3.76 -11.08 16.93
N PRO A 202 -2.65 -11.03 16.18
CA PRO A 202 -1.38 -10.53 16.73
C PRO A 202 -1.43 -9.06 17.16
N LEU A 203 -2.20 -8.20 16.49
CA LEU A 203 -2.37 -6.81 16.96
C LEU A 203 -3.06 -6.74 18.33
N ARG A 204 -4.05 -7.60 18.59
CA ARG A 204 -4.68 -7.71 19.93
C ARG A 204 -3.67 -8.17 21.00
N LEU A 205 -2.72 -9.04 20.64
CA LEU A 205 -1.61 -9.41 21.54
C LEU A 205 -0.71 -8.22 21.88
N MET A 206 -0.54 -7.27 20.95
CA MET A 206 0.17 -6.01 21.21
C MET A 206 -0.65 -5.03 22.07
N GLY A 207 -1.93 -5.31 22.33
CA GLY A 207 -2.82 -4.44 23.11
C GLY A 207 -3.80 -3.62 22.27
N ALA A 208 -3.87 -3.82 20.96
CA ALA A 208 -4.87 -3.17 20.11
C ALA A 208 -6.28 -3.71 20.41
N MET A 209 -7.27 -2.84 20.37
CA MET A 209 -8.68 -3.23 20.45
C MET A 209 -9.28 -3.22 19.04
N ILE A 210 -9.45 -4.40 18.47
CA ILE A 210 -9.93 -4.58 17.09
C ILE A 210 -11.12 -5.53 17.10
N GLU A 211 -12.24 -5.06 16.53
CA GLU A 211 -13.41 -5.86 16.23
C GLU A 211 -13.45 -6.18 14.75
N THR A 212 -13.85 -7.39 14.41
CA THR A 212 -14.05 -7.84 13.03
C THR A 212 -15.46 -8.39 12.88
N ALA A 213 -15.97 -8.45 11.65
CA ALA A 213 -17.19 -9.20 11.38
C ALA A 213 -16.96 -10.70 11.59
N GLU A 214 -18.05 -11.48 11.53
CA GLU A 214 -18.03 -12.93 11.69
C GLU A 214 -16.98 -13.60 10.77
N GLY A 215 -16.24 -14.55 11.32
CA GLY A 215 -15.15 -15.23 10.62
C GLY A 215 -13.89 -14.38 10.46
N GLY A 216 -13.69 -13.33 11.27
CA GLY A 216 -12.50 -12.50 11.21
C GLY A 216 -12.39 -11.67 9.94
N ARG A 217 -13.50 -11.20 9.39
CA ARG A 217 -13.61 -10.50 8.11
C ARG A 217 -13.86 -9.00 8.30
N PRO A 218 -13.69 -8.18 7.25
CA PRO A 218 -14.16 -6.80 7.26
C PRO A 218 -15.69 -6.68 7.43
N PRO A 219 -16.20 -5.56 8.01
CA PRO A 219 -15.45 -4.39 8.43
C PRO A 219 -14.58 -4.65 9.67
N MET A 220 -13.45 -3.92 9.75
CA MET A 220 -12.58 -3.94 10.92
C MET A 220 -12.73 -2.61 11.67
N LYS A 221 -13.18 -2.68 12.92
CA LYS A 221 -13.25 -1.51 13.81
C LYS A 221 -12.07 -1.50 14.74
N ILE A 222 -11.33 -0.41 14.72
CA ILE A 222 -10.10 -0.23 15.50
C ILE A 222 -10.33 0.90 16.48
N LYS A 223 -10.21 0.62 17.76
CA LYS A 223 -10.29 1.61 18.83
C LYS A 223 -8.99 2.36 18.95
N GLY A 224 -9.07 3.69 18.94
CA GLY A 224 -7.93 4.57 19.12
C GLY A 224 -7.46 4.66 20.58
N ALA A 225 -6.37 5.39 20.77
CA ALA A 225 -5.77 5.69 22.07
C ALA A 225 -5.40 4.44 22.90
N GLN A 226 -5.12 3.32 22.24
CA GLN A 226 -4.62 2.13 22.90
C GLN A 226 -3.10 2.21 23.10
N ARG A 227 -2.64 1.74 24.23
CA ARG A 227 -1.21 1.69 24.53
C ARG A 227 -0.64 0.36 24.04
N LEU A 228 -0.05 0.38 22.86
CA LEU A 228 0.57 -0.81 22.30
C LEU A 228 1.86 -1.16 23.04
N LYS A 229 2.13 -2.45 23.17
CA LYS A 229 3.38 -2.99 23.72
C LYS A 229 4.14 -3.74 22.64
N GLY A 230 5.43 -3.49 22.55
CA GLY A 230 6.31 -4.27 21.72
C GLY A 230 6.30 -5.73 22.15
N MET A 231 6.43 -6.63 21.21
CA MET A 231 6.48 -8.06 21.45
C MET A 231 7.33 -8.77 20.38
N HIS A 232 7.77 -9.97 20.74
CA HIS A 232 8.26 -10.92 19.75
C HIS A 232 7.13 -11.77 19.20
N TYR A 233 7.06 -11.91 17.87
CA TYR A 233 6.03 -12.72 17.21
C TYR A 233 6.64 -13.69 16.20
N ASP A 234 6.56 -14.98 16.48
CA ASP A 234 6.86 -16.04 15.53
C ASP A 234 5.67 -16.27 14.62
N MET A 235 5.82 -15.94 13.34
CA MET A 235 4.72 -16.12 12.38
C MET A 235 4.49 -17.61 12.10
N PRO A 236 3.27 -18.12 12.28
CA PRO A 236 2.95 -19.52 11.98
C PRO A 236 2.98 -19.82 10.48
N MET A 237 2.89 -18.79 9.64
CA MET A 237 2.90 -18.87 8.19
C MET A 237 3.61 -17.64 7.61
N ALA A 238 4.43 -17.84 6.60
CA ALA A 238 5.13 -16.76 5.90
C ALA A 238 4.13 -15.75 5.30
N SER A 239 4.25 -14.48 5.69
CA SER A 239 3.38 -13.40 5.21
C SER A 239 4.02 -12.03 5.35
N ALA A 240 4.46 -11.45 4.24
CA ALA A 240 4.98 -10.08 4.22
C ALA A 240 3.98 -9.05 4.77
N GLN A 241 2.69 -9.28 4.57
CA GLN A 241 1.65 -8.35 5.04
C GLN A 241 1.48 -8.39 6.56
N VAL A 242 1.56 -9.57 7.19
CA VAL A 242 1.53 -9.71 8.66
C VAL A 242 2.78 -9.08 9.26
N LYS A 243 3.97 -9.39 8.73
CA LYS A 243 5.22 -8.78 9.17
C LYS A 243 5.14 -7.24 9.07
N SER A 244 4.77 -6.71 7.91
CA SER A 244 4.62 -5.26 7.69
C SER A 244 3.62 -4.63 8.65
N CYS A 245 2.47 -5.27 8.88
CA CYS A 245 1.44 -4.82 9.80
C CYS A 245 1.98 -4.65 11.21
N LEU A 246 2.69 -5.66 11.72
CA LEU A 246 3.25 -5.64 13.07
C LEU A 246 4.40 -4.65 13.23
N LEU A 247 5.25 -4.50 12.21
CA LEU A 247 6.30 -3.48 12.22
C LEU A 247 5.69 -2.06 12.23
N LEU A 248 4.65 -1.80 11.43
CA LEU A 248 3.95 -0.51 11.43
C LEU A 248 3.28 -0.21 12.78
N ALA A 249 2.64 -1.20 13.41
CA ALA A 249 2.12 -1.07 14.78
C ALA A 249 3.24 -0.86 15.80
N GLY A 250 4.36 -1.56 15.62
CA GLY A 250 5.55 -1.48 16.45
C GLY A 250 6.16 -0.09 16.54
N MET A 251 5.99 0.74 15.50
CA MET A 251 6.45 2.14 15.53
C MET A 251 5.79 2.97 16.64
N TYR A 252 4.61 2.56 17.09
CA TYR A 252 3.81 3.22 18.14
C TYR A 252 3.88 2.47 19.49
N ALA A 253 4.48 1.29 19.53
CA ALA A 253 4.49 0.45 20.69
C ALA A 253 5.55 0.87 21.73
N ASP A 254 5.29 0.64 23.00
CA ASP A 254 6.31 0.75 24.03
C ASP A 254 7.29 -0.42 23.91
N GLY A 255 8.57 -0.14 23.67
CA GLY A 255 9.64 -1.13 23.59
C GLY A 255 9.88 -1.68 22.18
N GLU A 256 10.55 -2.83 22.10
CA GLU A 256 10.96 -3.47 20.85
C GLU A 256 9.84 -4.38 20.34
N THR A 257 9.56 -4.29 19.05
CA THR A 257 8.74 -5.25 18.31
C THR A 257 9.62 -6.03 17.35
N SER A 258 9.53 -7.37 17.41
CA SER A 258 10.28 -8.25 16.51
C SER A 258 9.37 -9.32 15.92
N VAL A 259 9.61 -9.66 14.65
CA VAL A 259 8.81 -10.62 13.90
C VAL A 259 9.74 -11.60 13.19
N THR A 260 9.60 -12.88 13.50
CA THR A 260 10.35 -13.98 12.86
C THR A 260 9.48 -14.66 11.81
N GLU A 261 9.99 -14.79 10.60
CA GLU A 261 9.31 -15.43 9.48
C GLU A 261 9.80 -16.88 9.25
N PRO A 262 8.91 -17.86 9.02
CA PRO A 262 9.30 -19.26 8.82
C PRO A 262 9.93 -19.50 7.44
N ALA A 263 9.71 -18.61 6.48
CA ALA A 263 10.33 -18.59 5.18
C ALA A 263 10.46 -17.14 4.70
N PRO A 264 11.43 -16.81 3.81
CA PRO A 264 11.63 -15.45 3.31
C PRO A 264 10.35 -14.86 2.70
N THR A 265 10.02 -13.62 3.09
CA THR A 265 8.96 -12.83 2.50
C THR A 265 9.49 -11.48 2.05
N ARG A 266 8.68 -10.74 1.27
CA ARG A 266 9.02 -9.39 0.80
C ARG A 266 9.37 -8.48 1.97
N ASP A 267 10.47 -7.72 1.84
CA ASP A 267 11.04 -6.86 2.88
C ASP A 267 10.95 -5.36 2.56
N HIS A 268 10.00 -4.97 1.71
CA HIS A 268 9.80 -3.57 1.32
C HIS A 268 9.57 -2.63 2.51
N THR A 269 8.84 -3.08 3.55
CA THR A 269 8.59 -2.24 4.74
C THR A 269 9.88 -1.94 5.47
N GLU A 270 10.70 -2.95 5.71
CA GLU A 270 11.98 -2.82 6.39
C GLU A 270 12.94 -1.90 5.62
N ARG A 271 13.06 -2.11 4.31
CA ARG A 271 13.91 -1.29 3.44
C ARG A 271 13.46 0.15 3.39
N MET A 272 12.15 0.38 3.19
CA MET A 272 11.62 1.73 3.08
C MET A 272 11.63 2.46 4.41
N LEU A 273 11.34 1.81 5.54
CA LEU A 273 11.51 2.42 6.87
C LEU A 273 12.94 2.91 7.07
N ASN A 274 13.95 2.06 6.76
CA ASN A 274 15.34 2.47 6.79
C ASN A 274 15.64 3.64 5.83
N GLY A 275 15.04 3.62 4.63
CA GLY A 275 15.14 4.70 3.64
C GLY A 275 14.57 6.05 4.14
N PHE A 276 13.55 6.01 4.99
CA PHE A 276 12.98 7.17 5.67
C PHE A 276 13.70 7.53 6.99
N GLY A 277 14.77 6.81 7.35
CA GLY A 277 15.55 7.05 8.56
C GLY A 277 15.00 6.36 9.83
N TYR A 278 13.96 5.55 9.73
CA TYR A 278 13.46 4.74 10.84
C TYR A 278 14.20 3.41 10.91
N LYS A 279 14.99 3.21 11.96
CA LYS A 279 15.87 2.05 12.07
C LYS A 279 15.07 0.74 12.21
N VAL A 280 15.23 -0.15 11.24
CA VAL A 280 14.80 -1.55 11.29
C VAL A 280 16.02 -2.44 11.15
N GLU A 281 16.26 -3.30 12.11
CA GLU A 281 17.33 -4.28 12.09
C GLU A 281 16.80 -5.62 11.59
N ARG A 282 17.66 -6.36 10.91
CA ARG A 282 17.38 -7.74 10.50
C ARG A 282 18.47 -8.66 11.01
N ASP A 283 18.05 -9.73 11.68
CA ASP A 283 18.90 -10.82 12.12
C ASP A 283 18.33 -12.14 11.60
N GLY A 284 18.93 -12.66 10.53
CA GLY A 284 18.44 -13.84 9.83
C GLY A 284 16.99 -13.67 9.37
N ALA A 285 16.09 -14.48 9.90
CA ALA A 285 14.66 -14.47 9.60
C ALA A 285 13.86 -13.45 10.44
N THR A 286 14.51 -12.74 11.37
CA THR A 286 13.84 -11.82 12.29
C THR A 286 14.06 -10.37 11.88
N ALA A 287 12.98 -9.62 11.71
CA ALA A 287 13.00 -8.17 11.56
C ALA A 287 12.56 -7.53 12.89
N LYS A 288 13.23 -6.45 13.32
CA LYS A 288 12.92 -5.78 14.58
C LYS A 288 13.09 -4.27 14.52
N LEU A 289 12.29 -3.57 15.29
CA LEU A 289 12.39 -2.13 15.51
C LEU A 289 11.95 -1.75 16.93
N THR A 290 12.34 -0.55 17.34
CA THR A 290 11.89 0.04 18.62
C THR A 290 10.91 1.16 18.33
N GLY A 291 9.82 1.24 19.09
CA GLY A 291 8.81 2.28 18.92
C GLY A 291 9.27 3.67 19.32
N GLY A 292 8.51 4.70 18.92
CA GLY A 292 8.78 6.09 19.31
C GLY A 292 9.86 6.81 18.48
N GLY A 293 10.30 6.23 17.35
CA GLY A 293 11.21 6.89 16.41
C GLY A 293 10.52 7.97 15.56
N SER A 294 11.25 8.53 14.61
CA SER A 294 10.72 9.49 13.62
C SER A 294 11.22 9.14 12.21
N MET A 295 10.52 9.66 11.22
CA MET A 295 10.88 9.52 9.80
C MET A 295 11.02 10.88 9.16
N GLN A 296 11.88 10.98 8.15
CA GLN A 296 12.09 12.20 7.38
C GLN A 296 11.61 12.00 5.95
N GLY A 297 10.90 12.99 5.42
CA GLY A 297 10.50 13.05 4.03
C GLY A 297 11.71 13.13 3.09
N GLY A 298 11.52 12.77 1.84
CA GLY A 298 12.59 12.74 0.86
C GLY A 298 12.08 12.41 -0.54
N LYS A 299 12.98 12.00 -1.42
CA LYS A 299 12.64 11.62 -2.79
C LYS A 299 12.54 10.10 -2.92
N ILE A 300 11.46 9.64 -3.53
CA ILE A 300 11.24 8.22 -3.84
C ILE A 300 10.96 8.11 -5.34
N ASP A 301 11.76 7.34 -6.04
CA ASP A 301 11.49 6.90 -7.40
C ASP A 301 11.01 5.45 -7.33
N VAL A 302 9.69 5.24 -7.43
CA VAL A 302 9.07 3.90 -7.37
C VAL A 302 9.56 3.09 -8.57
N PRO A 303 10.24 1.96 -8.36
CA PRO A 303 10.71 1.14 -9.48
C PRO A 303 9.56 0.52 -10.25
N ALA A 304 9.83 0.17 -11.50
CA ALA A 304 8.94 -0.64 -12.32
C ALA A 304 8.69 -2.00 -11.63
N ASP A 305 7.43 -2.44 -11.60
CA ASP A 305 7.03 -3.67 -10.92
C ASP A 305 7.54 -4.90 -11.65
N ILE A 306 8.32 -5.73 -10.96
CA ILE A 306 8.91 -6.95 -11.53
C ILE A 306 7.85 -7.96 -11.97
N SER A 307 6.68 -8.03 -11.30
CA SER A 307 5.58 -8.89 -11.73
C SER A 307 4.96 -8.42 -13.04
N SER A 308 4.84 -7.10 -13.23
CA SER A 308 4.43 -6.52 -14.53
C SER A 308 5.50 -6.73 -15.61
N ALA A 309 6.76 -6.58 -15.23
CA ALA A 309 7.91 -6.82 -16.09
C ALA A 309 8.02 -8.28 -16.55
N ALA A 310 7.62 -9.23 -15.73
CA ALA A 310 7.69 -10.67 -15.99
C ALA A 310 7.00 -11.08 -17.30
N PHE A 311 5.87 -10.48 -17.62
CA PHE A 311 5.16 -10.75 -18.88
C PHE A 311 6.00 -10.39 -20.10
N PHE A 312 6.68 -9.25 -20.05
CA PHE A 312 7.58 -8.80 -21.13
C PHE A 312 8.87 -9.60 -21.16
N MET A 313 9.39 -10.01 -19.99
CA MET A 313 10.56 -10.89 -19.91
C MET A 313 10.31 -12.22 -20.60
N VAL A 314 9.18 -12.89 -20.28
CA VAL A 314 8.81 -14.16 -20.92
C VAL A 314 8.55 -13.95 -22.40
N ALA A 315 7.75 -12.93 -22.79
CA ALA A 315 7.44 -12.68 -24.18
C ALA A 315 8.71 -12.41 -25.03
N ALA A 316 9.65 -11.61 -24.53
CA ALA A 316 10.91 -11.36 -25.25
C ALA A 316 11.81 -12.62 -25.30
N SER A 317 11.81 -13.44 -24.24
CA SER A 317 12.59 -14.69 -24.24
C SER A 317 12.10 -15.71 -25.27
N ILE A 318 10.79 -15.85 -25.45
CA ILE A 318 10.22 -16.87 -26.36
C ILE A 318 10.01 -16.38 -27.80
N THR A 319 10.01 -15.06 -28.06
CA THR A 319 9.74 -14.52 -29.40
C THR A 319 11.03 -14.33 -30.17
N PRO A 320 11.25 -15.03 -31.31
CA PRO A 320 12.45 -14.89 -32.13
C PRO A 320 12.76 -13.47 -32.56
N GLY A 321 14.04 -13.09 -32.49
CA GLY A 321 14.53 -11.77 -32.86
C GLY A 321 14.27 -10.65 -31.85
N SER A 322 13.75 -10.98 -30.68
CA SER A 322 13.52 -9.98 -29.61
C SER A 322 14.83 -9.55 -28.95
N ASP A 323 14.90 -8.26 -28.62
CA ASP A 323 15.96 -7.59 -27.82
C ASP A 323 15.30 -6.39 -27.11
N LEU A 324 14.81 -6.61 -25.90
CA LEU A 324 14.02 -5.66 -25.12
C LEU A 324 14.75 -5.28 -23.85
N THR A 325 14.76 -3.98 -23.52
CA THR A 325 15.23 -3.48 -22.23
C THR A 325 14.05 -3.00 -21.41
N LEU A 326 13.93 -3.53 -20.18
CA LEU A 326 12.98 -3.07 -19.18
C LEU A 326 13.73 -2.13 -18.25
N GLU A 327 13.33 -0.87 -18.20
CA GLU A 327 14.06 0.17 -17.49
C GLU A 327 13.61 0.27 -16.03
N HIS A 328 14.58 0.51 -15.15
CA HIS A 328 14.35 0.84 -13.75
C HIS A 328 13.47 -0.17 -12.99
N VAL A 329 13.69 -1.47 -13.24
CA VAL A 329 12.92 -2.54 -12.59
C VAL A 329 13.41 -2.78 -11.17
N GLY A 330 12.47 -3.05 -10.24
CA GLY A 330 12.80 -3.47 -8.89
C GLY A 330 13.55 -4.80 -8.87
N LEU A 331 14.73 -4.82 -8.25
CA LEU A 331 15.62 -5.98 -8.15
C LEU A 331 15.70 -6.51 -6.71
N ASN A 332 14.64 -6.32 -5.93
CA ASN A 332 14.63 -6.81 -4.56
C ASN A 332 14.91 -8.32 -4.53
N PRO A 333 15.92 -8.80 -3.77
CA PRO A 333 16.27 -10.22 -3.71
C PRO A 333 15.12 -11.15 -3.34
N THR A 334 14.08 -10.64 -2.64
CA THR A 334 12.88 -11.39 -2.29
C THR A 334 11.85 -11.49 -3.43
N ARG A 335 12.14 -10.90 -4.59
CA ARG A 335 11.25 -10.78 -5.74
C ARG A 335 11.85 -11.23 -7.08
N ILE A 336 13.18 -11.40 -7.17
CA ILE A 336 13.86 -11.69 -8.44
C ILE A 336 13.80 -13.16 -8.88
N GLY A 337 12.97 -13.97 -8.26
CA GLY A 337 12.85 -15.40 -8.61
C GLY A 337 12.54 -15.63 -10.09
N VAL A 338 11.71 -14.80 -10.72
CA VAL A 338 11.42 -14.91 -12.16
C VAL A 338 12.67 -14.76 -13.02
N VAL A 339 13.59 -13.85 -12.67
CA VAL A 339 14.86 -13.66 -13.37
C VAL A 339 15.75 -14.90 -13.21
N ASN A 340 15.84 -15.40 -11.99
CA ASN A 340 16.64 -16.60 -11.68
C ASN A 340 16.13 -17.84 -12.41
N ILE A 341 14.82 -18.04 -12.42
CA ILE A 341 14.15 -19.18 -13.10
C ILE A 341 14.37 -19.07 -14.61
N LEU A 342 14.11 -17.93 -15.23
CA LEU A 342 14.31 -17.75 -16.67
C LEU A 342 15.77 -17.98 -17.08
N ARG A 343 16.74 -17.51 -16.27
CA ARG A 343 18.19 -17.79 -16.50
C ARG A 343 18.48 -19.29 -16.41
N ALA A 344 17.92 -19.97 -15.41
CA ALA A 344 18.09 -21.41 -15.26
C ALA A 344 17.47 -22.19 -16.43
N MET A 345 16.40 -21.66 -17.05
CA MET A 345 15.80 -22.20 -18.27
C MET A 345 16.64 -21.92 -19.53
N GLY A 346 17.73 -21.16 -19.44
CA GLY A 346 18.60 -20.78 -20.55
C GLY A 346 18.29 -19.41 -21.15
N GLY A 347 17.54 -18.55 -20.47
CA GLY A 347 17.20 -17.19 -20.90
C GLY A 347 18.42 -16.28 -20.97
N ASP A 348 18.53 -15.50 -22.05
CA ASP A 348 19.54 -14.45 -22.24
C ASP A 348 19.11 -13.15 -21.56
N ILE A 349 19.43 -13.04 -20.28
CA ILE A 349 19.03 -11.91 -19.43
C ILE A 349 20.27 -11.23 -18.83
N THR A 350 20.40 -9.94 -19.13
CA THR A 350 21.48 -9.08 -18.59
C THR A 350 20.88 -8.00 -17.69
N ILE A 351 21.46 -7.79 -16.50
CA ILE A 351 21.10 -6.71 -15.58
C ILE A 351 22.20 -5.65 -15.63
N SER A 352 21.81 -4.39 -15.79
CA SER A 352 22.70 -3.24 -15.85
C SER A 352 22.17 -2.07 -15.03
N ASN A 353 22.93 -0.98 -14.93
CA ASN A 353 22.55 0.27 -14.26
C ASN A 353 21.99 0.09 -12.84
N GLN A 354 22.55 -0.87 -12.10
CA GLN A 354 22.11 -1.18 -10.75
C GLN A 354 22.43 -0.03 -9.80
N LYS A 355 21.42 0.36 -9.01
CA LYS A 355 21.54 1.38 -7.94
C LYS A 355 20.53 1.10 -6.84
N THR A 356 20.62 1.85 -5.73
CA THR A 356 19.65 1.80 -4.64
C THR A 356 18.86 3.11 -4.63
N VAL A 357 17.52 3.02 -4.54
CA VAL A 357 16.62 4.18 -4.50
C VAL A 357 15.60 3.96 -3.39
N GLY A 358 15.54 4.87 -2.40
CA GLY A 358 14.62 4.75 -1.27
C GLY A 358 14.76 3.44 -0.47
N GLY A 359 15.99 2.87 -0.43
CA GLY A 359 16.27 1.57 0.21
C GLY A 359 16.06 0.34 -0.68
N GLU A 360 15.44 0.49 -1.87
CA GLU A 360 15.16 -0.59 -2.81
C GLU A 360 16.25 -0.70 -3.90
N PRO A 361 16.76 -1.89 -4.20
CA PRO A 361 17.64 -2.10 -5.34
C PRO A 361 16.86 -2.07 -6.64
N VAL A 362 17.38 -1.36 -7.63
CA VAL A 362 16.78 -1.21 -8.96
C VAL A 362 17.85 -1.38 -10.04
N GLY A 363 17.42 -1.68 -11.27
CA GLY A 363 18.30 -1.76 -12.43
C GLY A 363 17.51 -1.97 -13.70
N ASP A 364 18.24 -1.97 -14.83
CA ASP A 364 17.67 -2.27 -16.12
C ASP A 364 17.85 -3.74 -16.44
N ILE A 365 16.81 -4.38 -16.99
CA ILE A 365 16.83 -5.80 -17.36
C ILE A 365 16.72 -5.84 -18.89
N ARG A 366 17.78 -6.28 -19.57
CA ARG A 366 17.77 -6.55 -21.01
C ARG A 366 17.54 -8.04 -21.24
N ILE A 367 16.56 -8.35 -22.08
CA ILE A 367 16.16 -9.70 -22.44
C ILE A 367 16.27 -9.87 -23.95
N LYS A 368 16.94 -10.95 -24.37
CA LYS A 368 16.97 -11.37 -25.76
C LYS A 368 16.28 -12.72 -25.91
N HIS A 369 15.81 -12.96 -27.14
CA HIS A 369 15.31 -14.28 -27.50
C HIS A 369 16.34 -15.36 -27.18
N ALA A 370 15.89 -16.44 -26.55
CA ALA A 370 16.68 -17.64 -26.26
C ALA A 370 15.83 -18.88 -26.36
N GLN A 371 16.47 -20.01 -26.65
CA GLN A 371 15.79 -21.29 -26.67
C GLN A 371 15.68 -21.83 -25.24
N LEU A 372 14.54 -21.53 -24.61
CA LEU A 372 14.29 -21.96 -23.23
C LEU A 372 14.10 -23.47 -23.15
N LYS A 373 14.49 -24.05 -22.01
CA LYS A 373 14.28 -25.46 -21.66
C LYS A 373 13.50 -25.56 -20.37
N GLY A 374 12.56 -26.49 -20.32
CA GLY A 374 11.86 -26.81 -19.08
C GLY A 374 12.84 -27.30 -18.00
N ILE A 375 12.62 -26.87 -16.77
CA ILE A 375 13.44 -27.23 -15.60
C ILE A 375 12.54 -27.68 -14.44
N GLN A 376 13.13 -28.35 -13.48
CA GLN A 376 12.57 -28.47 -12.15
C GLN A 376 12.96 -27.20 -11.38
N ILE A 377 11.96 -26.40 -10.99
CA ILE A 377 12.21 -25.15 -10.26
C ILE A 377 12.75 -25.48 -8.86
N PRO A 378 13.91 -24.90 -8.44
CA PRO A 378 14.43 -25.08 -7.09
C PRO A 378 13.42 -24.55 -6.04
N GLU A 379 13.25 -25.28 -4.94
CA GLU A 379 12.24 -24.95 -3.92
C GLU A 379 12.45 -23.58 -3.29
N ASP A 380 13.70 -23.14 -3.15
CA ASP A 380 14.07 -21.81 -2.63
C ASP A 380 13.66 -20.66 -3.55
N GLN A 381 13.42 -20.90 -4.85
CA GLN A 381 12.94 -19.92 -5.80
C GLN A 381 11.41 -19.77 -5.78
N VAL A 382 10.68 -20.74 -5.24
CA VAL A 382 9.20 -20.71 -5.22
C VAL A 382 8.65 -19.48 -4.51
N PRO A 383 9.05 -19.15 -3.27
CA PRO A 383 8.52 -17.97 -2.60
C PRO A 383 8.94 -16.66 -3.25
N LEU A 384 10.01 -16.64 -4.06
CA LEU A 384 10.55 -15.46 -4.74
C LEU A 384 9.88 -15.17 -6.10
N ALA A 385 9.09 -16.12 -6.63
CA ALA A 385 8.47 -16.04 -7.96
C ALA A 385 7.02 -16.53 -7.99
N ILE A 386 6.37 -16.76 -6.85
CA ILE A 386 5.05 -17.40 -6.82
C ILE A 386 3.98 -16.64 -7.60
N ASP A 387 4.07 -15.30 -7.62
CA ASP A 387 3.12 -14.45 -8.35
C ASP A 387 3.35 -14.51 -9.87
N GLU A 388 4.56 -14.88 -10.31
CA GLU A 388 4.97 -14.93 -11.72
C GLU A 388 4.80 -16.33 -12.35
N PHE A 389 4.49 -17.35 -11.59
CA PHE A 389 4.28 -18.72 -12.12
C PHE A 389 3.26 -18.80 -13.26
N PRO A 390 2.12 -18.08 -13.24
CA PRO A 390 1.18 -18.15 -14.36
C PRO A 390 1.80 -17.79 -15.71
N VAL A 391 2.74 -16.84 -15.76
CA VAL A 391 3.43 -16.47 -16.99
C VAL A 391 4.66 -17.33 -17.27
N LEU A 392 5.27 -17.94 -16.25
CA LEU A 392 6.40 -18.84 -16.41
C LEU A 392 6.01 -20.22 -16.96
N PHE A 393 4.74 -20.61 -16.85
CA PHE A 393 4.22 -21.91 -17.33
C PHE A 393 3.79 -21.87 -18.80
N ILE A 394 3.91 -20.74 -19.50
CA ILE A 394 3.65 -20.60 -20.93
C ILE A 394 4.87 -21.10 -21.73
#